data_81a048444b4c8016bd9a1302d250053a
#
_entry.id   81a048444b4c8016bd9a1302d250053a
#
_cell.length_a   1.000
_cell.length_b   1.000
_cell.length_c   1.000
_cell.angle_alpha   90.00
_cell.angle_beta   90.00
_cell.angle_gamma   90.00
#
_symmetry.space_group_name_H-M   'P 1'
#
loop_
_entity.id
_entity.type
_entity.pdbx_description
1 polymer ?
#
loop_
_entity_poly.entity_id
_entity_poly.type
_entity_poly.pdbx_seq_one_letter_code
_entity_poly.pdbx_strand_id
1 'polypeptide(L)'
;PACQIRSNIDIDFQNDRIEDPDALLDESGTTGQANFIDEIQNWFNSLESKNMPPAVAGEICQQRKQSKILIGTSQVFNRMAKQLREQCTLLYEPMTIFGCLTIVRVYKPKINEDGTVDKKILKKIYFFVHDDELRNSYDTYEKIKRLSMKGYKPKSEQLDNNSNIYLDFNN
;
A
#
# COMPACT_ATOMS: atom_id res chain seq x y z
N PRO A 1 10.25 0.16 24.80
CA PRO A 1 9.14 -0.61 24.24
C PRO A 1 9.14 -0.49 22.73
N ALA A 2 9.05 -1.62 22.03
CA ALA A 2 9.04 -1.66 20.57
C ALA A 2 7.69 -1.14 20.06
N CYS A 3 7.72 -0.33 18.97
CA CYS A 3 6.51 0.09 18.26
C CYS A 3 5.78 -1.14 17.70
N GLN A 4 4.45 -1.17 17.77
CA GLN A 4 3.66 -2.22 17.15
C GLN A 4 3.65 -2.02 15.64
N ILE A 5 4.06 -3.03 14.89
CA ILE A 5 4.08 -3.02 13.43
C ILE A 5 2.93 -3.87 12.90
N ARG A 6 2.11 -3.28 12.04
CA ARG A 6 0.94 -3.92 11.44
C ARG A 6 0.98 -3.75 9.92
N SER A 7 0.53 -4.75 9.17
CA SER A 7 0.51 -4.69 7.71
C SER A 7 -0.69 -5.43 7.11
N ASN A 8 -1.12 -5.03 5.91
CA ASN A 8 -2.12 -5.74 5.12
C ASN A 8 -1.53 -6.86 4.25
N ILE A 9 -0.21 -7.02 4.27
CA ILE A 9 0.54 -8.10 3.63
C ILE A 9 1.41 -8.79 4.68
N ASP A 10 1.83 -10.03 4.41
CA ASP A 10 2.72 -10.74 5.31
C ASP A 10 4.14 -10.20 5.19
N ILE A 11 4.70 -9.72 6.31
CA ILE A 11 6.07 -9.23 6.45
C ILE A 11 6.67 -9.91 7.69
N ASP A 12 7.89 -10.42 7.59
CA ASP A 12 8.54 -11.22 8.64
C ASP A 12 8.59 -10.56 10.03
N PHE A 13 8.58 -9.23 10.08
CA PHE A 13 8.71 -8.46 11.33
C PHE A 13 7.40 -7.83 11.81
N GLN A 14 6.24 -8.19 11.24
CA GLN A 14 4.96 -7.65 11.70
C GLN A 14 4.49 -8.31 13.00
N ASN A 15 3.77 -7.54 13.81
CA ASN A 15 3.13 -8.03 15.03
C ASN A 15 1.69 -8.48 14.79
N ASP A 16 1.02 -7.85 13.80
CA ASP A 16 -0.40 -8.08 13.53
C ASP A 16 -0.74 -7.78 12.07
N ARG A 17 -1.83 -8.38 11.57
CA ARG A 17 -2.34 -8.18 10.23
C ARG A 17 -3.50 -7.21 10.20
N ILE A 18 -3.55 -6.35 9.20
CA ILE A 18 -4.67 -5.44 8.95
C ILE A 18 -5.45 -5.95 7.75
N GLU A 19 -6.74 -6.23 7.91
CA GLU A 19 -7.57 -6.77 6.83
C GLU A 19 -8.45 -5.72 6.15
N ASP A 20 -8.80 -4.65 6.86
CA ASP A 20 -9.69 -3.59 6.39
C ASP A 20 -9.29 -2.20 6.92
N PRO A 21 -9.84 -1.11 6.35
CA PRO A 21 -9.56 0.25 6.78
C PRO A 21 -9.97 0.58 8.22
N ASP A 22 -10.97 -0.13 8.77
CA ASP A 22 -11.50 0.15 10.11
C ASP A 22 -10.49 -0.23 11.20
N ALA A 23 -9.57 -1.17 10.89
CA ALA A 23 -8.46 -1.50 11.78
C ALA A 23 -7.51 -0.32 12.06
N LEU A 24 -7.55 0.75 11.26
CA LEU A 24 -6.79 1.98 11.56
C LEU A 24 -7.36 2.75 12.76
N LEU A 25 -8.62 2.50 13.13
CA LEU A 25 -9.29 3.11 14.29
C LEU A 25 -8.84 2.50 15.61
N ASP A 26 -8.20 1.33 15.60
CA ASP A 26 -7.73 0.67 16.80
C ASP A 26 -6.76 1.56 17.59
N GLU A 27 -6.85 1.54 18.91
CA GLU A 27 -5.96 2.30 19.78
C GLU A 27 -4.51 1.81 19.67
N SER A 28 -3.57 2.76 19.60
CA SER A 28 -2.13 2.45 19.47
C SER A 28 -1.47 1.96 20.77
N GLY A 29 -2.20 1.94 21.88
CA GLY A 29 -1.63 1.64 23.20
C GLY A 29 -0.56 2.67 23.60
N THR A 30 0.33 2.26 24.52
CA THR A 30 1.40 3.13 25.09
C THR A 30 2.68 3.14 24.24
N THR A 31 2.84 2.24 23.29
CA THR A 31 4.11 2.00 22.56
C THR A 31 4.15 2.63 21.17
N GLY A 32 3.03 3.14 20.69
CA GLY A 32 2.88 3.64 19.34
C GLY A 32 2.65 2.52 18.30
N GLN A 33 2.26 2.89 17.09
CA GLN A 33 1.85 1.96 16.04
C GLN A 33 2.35 2.43 14.68
N ALA A 34 2.86 1.50 13.88
CA ALA A 34 3.23 1.72 12.48
C ALA A 34 2.39 0.79 11.58
N ASN A 35 1.52 1.38 10.77
CA ASN A 35 0.65 0.67 9.85
C ASN A 35 1.25 0.73 8.44
N PHE A 36 1.61 -0.42 7.88
CA PHE A 36 2.10 -0.56 6.51
C PHE A 36 0.95 -1.07 5.64
N ILE A 37 0.60 -0.31 4.61
CA ILE A 37 -0.48 -0.69 3.68
C ILE A 37 0.08 -0.74 2.27
N ASP A 38 0.18 -1.95 1.74
CA ASP A 38 0.54 -2.16 0.36
C ASP A 38 -0.64 -1.83 -0.55
N GLU A 39 -0.35 -1.09 -1.64
CA GLU A 39 -1.33 -0.56 -2.59
C GLU A 39 -2.50 0.16 -1.90
N ILE A 40 -2.19 1.13 -1.07
CA ILE A 40 -3.13 1.90 -0.26
C ILE A 40 -4.29 2.52 -1.08
N GLN A 41 -4.10 2.75 -2.40
CA GLN A 41 -5.16 3.21 -3.29
C GLN A 41 -6.29 2.18 -3.50
N ASN A 42 -6.11 0.91 -3.13
CA ASN A 42 -7.16 -0.09 -3.18
C ASN A 42 -8.17 0.07 -2.03
N TRP A 43 -7.72 0.69 -0.92
CA TRP A 43 -8.58 1.01 0.22
C TRP A 43 -9.12 2.43 0.13
N PHE A 44 -8.28 3.36 -0.33
CA PHE A 44 -8.57 4.80 -0.38
C PHE A 44 -8.36 5.32 -1.81
N ASN A 45 -9.31 4.97 -2.69
CA ASN A 45 -9.27 5.36 -4.10
C ASN A 45 -9.73 6.82 -4.28
N SER A 46 -9.08 7.55 -5.19
CA SER A 46 -9.45 8.93 -5.52
C SER A 46 -10.86 9.04 -6.11
N LEU A 47 -11.34 8.02 -6.85
CA LEU A 47 -12.67 7.99 -7.43
C LEU A 47 -13.78 7.80 -6.38
N GLU A 48 -13.42 7.16 -5.26
CA GLU A 48 -14.33 6.84 -4.16
C GLU A 48 -14.04 7.69 -2.91
N SER A 49 -13.30 8.77 -3.05
CA SER A 49 -12.87 9.60 -1.92
C SER A 49 -14.04 10.19 -1.11
N LYS A 50 -15.24 10.28 -1.70
CA LYS A 50 -16.47 10.68 -1.00
C LYS A 50 -17.03 9.58 -0.11
N ASN A 51 -16.66 8.34 -0.36
CA ASN A 51 -17.14 7.17 0.38
C ASN A 51 -16.21 6.80 1.55
N MET A 52 -15.11 7.53 1.73
CA MET A 52 -14.21 7.30 2.89
C MET A 52 -14.99 7.56 4.19
N PRO A 53 -15.03 6.58 5.13
CA PRO A 53 -15.71 6.78 6.41
C PRO A 53 -15.13 8.00 7.14
N PRO A 54 -15.97 8.91 7.65
CA PRO A 54 -15.50 10.12 8.35
C PRO A 54 -14.60 9.82 9.54
N ALA A 55 -14.84 8.71 10.24
CA ALA A 55 -14.01 8.26 11.35
C ALA A 55 -12.57 7.94 10.90
N VAL A 56 -12.41 7.18 9.81
CA VAL A 56 -11.09 6.84 9.24
C VAL A 56 -10.38 8.09 8.72
N ALA A 57 -11.09 8.99 8.04
CA ALA A 57 -10.52 10.27 7.60
C ALA A 57 -10.04 11.13 8.79
N GLY A 58 -10.82 11.19 9.86
CA GLY A 58 -10.45 11.87 11.10
C GLY A 58 -9.23 11.25 11.77
N GLU A 59 -9.15 9.92 11.80
CA GLU A 59 -8.02 9.16 12.34
C GLU A 59 -6.73 9.47 11.57
N ILE A 60 -6.76 9.43 10.25
CA ILE A 60 -5.61 9.75 9.39
C ILE A 60 -5.09 11.17 9.68
N CYS A 61 -5.98 12.13 9.92
CA CYS A 61 -5.59 13.50 10.28
C CYS A 61 -4.99 13.63 11.68
N GLN A 62 -5.29 12.70 12.60
CA GLN A 62 -4.89 12.75 14.00
C GLN A 62 -3.79 11.76 14.39
N GLN A 63 -3.33 10.92 13.49
CA GLN A 63 -2.35 9.85 13.73
C GLN A 63 -1.14 10.30 14.56
N ARG A 64 -0.61 11.48 14.26
CA ARG A 64 0.55 12.03 14.97
C ARG A 64 0.28 12.24 16.48
N LYS A 65 -0.96 12.61 16.85
CA LYS A 65 -1.34 12.80 18.27
C LYS A 65 -1.49 11.48 19.00
N GLN A 66 -1.78 10.43 18.24
CA GLN A 66 -1.99 9.08 18.76
C GLN A 66 -0.73 8.21 18.66
N SER A 67 0.44 8.78 18.39
CA SER A 67 1.68 8.04 18.18
C SER A 67 1.58 6.98 17.10
N LYS A 68 0.77 7.22 16.06
CA LYS A 68 0.61 6.36 14.89
C LYS A 68 1.37 6.90 13.68
N ILE A 69 1.85 5.99 12.84
CA ILE A 69 2.44 6.29 11.55
C ILE A 69 1.75 5.42 10.50
N LEU A 70 1.30 6.03 9.41
CA LEU A 70 0.79 5.33 8.24
C LEU A 70 1.82 5.39 7.12
N ILE A 71 2.21 4.23 6.61
CA ILE A 71 3.14 4.07 5.50
C ILE A 71 2.37 3.31 4.42
N GLY A 72 2.17 3.93 3.27
CA GLY A 72 1.45 3.32 2.17
C GLY A 72 2.30 3.25 0.90
N THR A 73 2.23 2.14 0.18
CA THR A 73 2.76 2.06 -1.17
C THR A 73 1.67 2.40 -2.19
N SER A 74 2.05 2.99 -3.31
CA SER A 74 1.16 3.24 -4.43
C SER A 74 1.96 3.39 -5.72
N GLN A 75 1.49 2.78 -6.79
CA GLN A 75 2.12 2.95 -8.11
C GLN A 75 1.90 4.36 -8.67
N VAL A 76 0.76 4.97 -8.35
CA VAL A 76 0.39 6.30 -8.83
C VAL A 76 -0.16 7.14 -7.68
N PHE A 77 0.57 8.17 -7.28
CA PHE A 77 0.20 9.04 -6.16
C PHE A 77 -1.22 9.63 -6.30
N ASN A 78 -1.61 10.05 -7.50
CA ASN A 78 -2.92 10.67 -7.75
C ASN A 78 -4.11 9.69 -7.66
N ARG A 79 -3.87 8.37 -7.62
CA ARG A 79 -4.94 7.38 -7.40
C ARG A 79 -5.38 7.27 -5.94
N MET A 80 -4.58 7.77 -5.01
CA MET A 80 -4.98 7.85 -3.61
C MET A 80 -6.02 8.93 -3.39
N ALA A 81 -6.93 8.72 -2.44
CA ALA A 81 -7.91 9.72 -2.03
C ALA A 81 -7.25 11.05 -1.64
N LYS A 82 -7.90 12.16 -1.98
CA LYS A 82 -7.38 13.52 -1.75
C LYS A 82 -7.01 13.75 -0.29
N GLN A 83 -7.87 13.33 0.64
CA GLN A 83 -7.67 13.49 2.08
C GLN A 83 -6.35 12.84 2.55
N LEU A 84 -6.03 11.65 2.00
CA LEU A 84 -4.79 10.95 2.32
C LEU A 84 -3.56 11.68 1.74
N ARG A 85 -3.65 12.16 0.50
CA ARG A 85 -2.56 12.89 -0.16
C ARG A 85 -2.21 14.19 0.56
N GLU A 86 -3.22 14.93 1.05
CA GLU A 86 -3.04 16.17 1.81
C GLU A 86 -2.29 15.96 3.14
N GLN A 87 -2.39 14.76 3.73
CA GLN A 87 -1.67 14.39 4.95
C GLN A 87 -0.27 13.82 4.69
N CYS A 88 0.13 13.69 3.42
CA CYS A 88 1.43 13.13 3.06
C CYS A 88 2.57 14.03 3.54
N THR A 89 3.34 13.55 4.50
CA THR A 89 4.46 14.28 5.10
C THR A 89 5.77 14.03 4.33
N LEU A 90 5.99 12.80 3.91
CA LEU A 90 7.18 12.36 3.17
C LEU A 90 6.76 11.45 2.02
N LEU A 91 7.42 11.64 0.89
CA LEU A 91 7.27 10.83 -0.32
C LEU A 91 8.59 10.14 -0.61
N TYR A 92 8.56 8.81 -0.65
CA TYR A 92 9.70 7.97 -0.98
C TYR A 92 9.55 7.48 -2.41
N GLU A 93 10.55 7.77 -3.25
CA GLU A 93 10.61 7.31 -4.64
C GLU A 93 11.78 6.36 -4.83
N PRO A 94 11.57 5.04 -4.73
CA PRO A 94 12.59 4.06 -5.01
C PRO A 94 12.81 3.90 -6.50
N MET A 95 14.06 3.69 -6.90
CA MET A 95 14.48 3.35 -8.27
C MET A 95 15.55 2.28 -8.20
N THR A 96 15.30 1.13 -8.77
CA THR A 96 16.26 0.01 -8.79
C THR A 96 17.06 0.04 -10.09
N ILE A 97 18.39 -0.05 -9.96
CA ILE A 97 19.35 -0.07 -11.06
C ILE A 97 20.07 -1.43 -11.03
N PHE A 98 20.38 -1.98 -12.19
CA PHE A 98 21.04 -3.28 -12.35
C PHE A 98 20.35 -4.45 -11.61
N GLY A 99 19.07 -4.30 -11.28
CA GLY A 99 18.28 -5.32 -10.58
C GLY A 99 18.65 -5.57 -9.11
N CYS A 100 19.68 -4.93 -8.56
CA CYS A 100 20.16 -5.15 -7.19
C CYS A 100 20.37 -3.88 -6.38
N LEU A 101 20.69 -2.74 -7.01
CA LEU A 101 20.93 -1.48 -6.31
C LEU A 101 19.67 -0.63 -6.32
N THR A 102 19.10 -0.33 -5.17
CA THR A 102 17.99 0.61 -5.04
C THR A 102 18.46 1.95 -4.48
N ILE A 103 18.11 3.01 -5.21
CA ILE A 103 18.26 4.40 -4.78
C ILE A 103 16.90 4.91 -4.38
N VAL A 104 16.76 5.37 -3.15
CA VAL A 104 15.51 5.94 -2.61
C VAL A 104 15.68 7.43 -2.42
N ARG A 105 14.92 8.21 -3.16
CA ARG A 105 14.84 9.67 -2.99
C ARG A 105 13.68 9.99 -2.05
N VAL A 106 13.96 10.75 -1.00
CA VAL A 106 12.96 11.17 -0.01
C VAL A 106 12.66 12.64 -0.21
N TYR A 107 11.41 12.95 -0.47
CA TYR A 107 10.92 14.29 -0.70
C TYR A 107 9.94 14.73 0.38
N LYS A 108 9.91 16.02 0.68
CA LYS A 108 8.77 16.68 1.30
C LYS A 108 7.88 17.22 0.17
N PRO A 109 6.69 16.68 -0.04
CA PRO A 109 5.79 17.20 -1.06
C PRO A 109 5.19 18.52 -0.57
N LYS A 110 4.96 19.46 -1.50
CA LYS A 110 4.06 20.59 -1.32
C LYS A 110 2.77 20.26 -2.09
N ILE A 111 1.69 20.12 -1.37
CA ILE A 111 0.40 19.70 -1.92
C ILE A 111 -0.45 20.95 -2.14
N ASN A 112 -1.08 21.09 -3.32
CA ASN A 112 -2.04 22.11 -3.63
C ASN A 112 -3.41 21.80 -3.02
N GLU A 113 -4.32 22.77 -3.03
CA GLU A 113 -5.71 22.63 -2.52
C GLU A 113 -6.52 21.56 -3.28
N ASP A 114 -6.16 21.26 -4.52
CA ASP A 114 -6.76 20.18 -5.31
C ASP A 114 -6.18 18.79 -4.97
N GLY A 115 -5.18 18.72 -4.08
CA GLY A 115 -4.48 17.49 -3.68
C GLY A 115 -3.44 17.01 -4.70
N THR A 116 -3.05 17.83 -5.67
CA THR A 116 -1.91 17.55 -6.56
C THR A 116 -0.58 17.99 -5.95
N VAL A 117 0.52 17.37 -6.38
CA VAL A 117 1.86 17.78 -5.94
C VAL A 117 2.32 18.96 -6.77
N ASP A 118 2.45 20.13 -6.12
CA ASP A 118 3.02 21.34 -6.74
C ASP A 118 4.54 21.20 -6.89
N LYS A 119 5.21 20.89 -5.78
CA LYS A 119 6.67 20.84 -5.71
C LYS A 119 7.14 19.71 -4.79
N LYS A 120 8.24 19.06 -5.17
CA LYS A 120 8.94 18.09 -4.34
C LYS A 120 10.26 18.67 -3.86
N ILE A 121 10.44 18.81 -2.56
CA ILE A 121 11.69 19.29 -1.95
C ILE A 121 12.49 18.07 -1.50
N LEU A 122 13.62 17.80 -2.17
CA LEU A 122 14.50 16.69 -1.81
C LEU A 122 15.04 16.89 -0.38
N LYS A 123 14.91 15.88 0.46
CA LYS A 123 15.36 15.85 1.85
C LYS A 123 16.56 14.94 2.05
N LYS A 124 16.47 13.71 1.53
CA LYS A 124 17.50 12.70 1.69
C LYS A 124 17.56 11.79 0.46
N ILE A 125 18.68 11.12 0.29
CA ILE A 125 18.87 10.02 -0.64
C ILE A 125 19.46 8.88 0.15
N TYR A 126 18.87 7.69 0.00
CA TYR A 126 19.39 6.44 0.52
C TYR A 126 19.69 5.50 -0.64
N PHE A 127 20.61 4.58 -0.43
CA PHE A 127 20.85 3.48 -1.35
C PHE A 127 21.15 2.22 -0.57
N PHE A 128 20.69 1.12 -1.09
CA PHE A 128 20.97 -0.21 -0.56
C PHE A 128 20.99 -1.24 -1.68
N VAL A 129 21.67 -2.33 -1.42
CA VAL A 129 21.73 -3.48 -2.33
C VAL A 129 20.75 -4.53 -1.81
N HIS A 130 19.92 -5.06 -2.69
CA HIS A 130 19.08 -6.18 -2.31
C HIS A 130 19.90 -7.45 -2.39
N ASP A 131 19.80 -8.27 -1.36
CA ASP A 131 20.18 -9.67 -1.36
C ASP A 131 18.94 -10.58 -1.52
N ASP A 132 19.18 -11.88 -1.58
CA ASP A 132 18.10 -12.85 -1.74
C ASP A 132 17.25 -12.95 -0.46
N GLU A 133 17.81 -12.70 0.71
CA GLU A 133 17.09 -12.66 1.98
C GLU A 133 16.05 -11.54 1.97
N LEU A 134 16.44 -10.32 1.60
CA LEU A 134 15.52 -9.19 1.49
C LEU A 134 14.43 -9.42 0.43
N ARG A 135 14.75 -10.08 -0.68
CA ARG A 135 13.76 -10.41 -1.72
C ARG A 135 12.75 -11.45 -1.27
N ASN A 136 13.17 -12.41 -0.46
CA ASN A 136 12.33 -13.48 0.03
C ASN A 136 11.54 -13.10 1.31
N SER A 137 11.83 -11.95 1.93
CA SER A 137 11.10 -11.46 3.10
C SER A 137 9.64 -11.05 2.80
N TYR A 138 9.25 -11.09 1.53
CA TYR A 138 7.94 -10.66 1.04
C TYR A 138 7.41 -11.61 -0.04
N ASP A 139 6.19 -12.13 0.14
CA ASP A 139 5.51 -12.98 -0.86
C ASP A 139 4.82 -12.14 -1.95
N THR A 140 5.47 -12.03 -3.11
CA THR A 140 4.95 -11.32 -4.30
C THR A 140 3.63 -11.90 -4.82
N TYR A 141 3.34 -13.17 -4.54
CA TYR A 141 2.13 -13.87 -5.01
C TYR A 141 0.94 -13.78 -4.05
N GLU A 142 1.13 -13.22 -2.86
CA GLU A 142 0.04 -13.08 -1.88
C GLU A 142 -1.15 -12.28 -2.42
N LYS A 143 -0.88 -11.28 -3.25
CA LYS A 143 -1.92 -10.49 -3.92
C LYS A 143 -2.80 -11.34 -4.84
N ILE A 144 -2.19 -12.27 -5.59
CA ILE A 144 -2.93 -13.18 -6.47
C ILE A 144 -3.80 -14.12 -5.65
N LYS A 145 -3.29 -14.64 -4.53
CA LYS A 145 -4.06 -15.48 -3.59
C LYS A 145 -5.27 -14.71 -3.04
N ARG A 146 -5.09 -13.46 -2.59
CA ARG A 146 -6.20 -12.61 -2.09
C ARG A 146 -7.25 -12.30 -3.16
N LEU A 147 -6.84 -12.06 -4.40
CA LEU A 147 -7.76 -11.82 -5.51
C LEU A 147 -8.53 -13.09 -5.88
N SER A 148 -7.89 -14.26 -5.86
CA SER A 148 -8.56 -15.54 -6.11
C SER A 148 -9.58 -15.88 -5.04
N MET A 149 -9.31 -15.59 -3.76
CA MET A 149 -10.27 -15.72 -2.66
C MET A 149 -11.53 -14.84 -2.84
N LYS A 150 -11.39 -13.70 -3.54
CA LYS A 150 -12.50 -12.81 -3.92
C LYS A 150 -13.17 -13.19 -5.26
N GLY A 151 -12.89 -14.39 -5.79
CA GLY A 151 -13.47 -14.89 -7.05
C GLY A 151 -12.75 -14.43 -8.32
N TYR A 152 -11.62 -13.74 -8.20
CA TYR A 152 -10.81 -13.38 -9.37
C TYR A 152 -10.05 -14.62 -9.88
N LYS A 153 -10.19 -14.91 -11.17
CA LYS A 153 -9.38 -15.93 -11.86
C LYS A 153 -8.35 -15.24 -12.75
N PRO A 154 -7.06 -15.59 -12.65
CA PRO A 154 -6.02 -15.06 -13.57
C PRO A 154 -6.36 -15.41 -15.02
N LYS A 155 -5.90 -14.60 -15.96
CA LYS A 155 -6.16 -14.79 -17.39
C LYS A 155 -5.75 -16.18 -17.93
N SER A 156 -4.70 -16.78 -17.38
CA SER A 156 -4.28 -18.15 -17.71
C SER A 156 -5.38 -19.18 -17.44
N GLU A 157 -6.06 -19.10 -16.30
CA GLU A 157 -7.15 -20.03 -15.95
C GLU A 157 -8.49 -19.72 -16.66
N GLN A 158 -8.65 -18.48 -17.17
CA GLN A 158 -9.83 -18.09 -17.96
C GLN A 158 -9.75 -18.64 -19.38
N LEU A 159 -8.54 -18.81 -19.94
CA LEU A 159 -8.33 -19.37 -21.27
C LEU A 159 -8.59 -20.87 -21.33
N ASP A 160 -8.25 -21.61 -20.28
CA ASP A 160 -8.47 -23.06 -20.23
C ASP A 160 -9.97 -23.44 -20.16
N ASN A 161 -10.82 -22.60 -19.57
CA ASN A 161 -12.26 -22.80 -19.54
C ASN A 161 -12.96 -22.49 -20.87
N ASN A 162 -12.37 -21.65 -21.74
CA ASN A 162 -12.92 -21.36 -23.06
C ASN A 162 -12.50 -22.41 -24.12
N SER A 163 -11.42 -23.14 -23.92
CA SER A 163 -11.01 -24.21 -24.82
C SER A 163 -11.90 -25.46 -24.73
N ASN A 164 -12.62 -25.66 -23.62
CA ASN A 164 -13.55 -26.77 -23.46
C ASN A 164 -14.96 -26.50 -24.07
N ILE A 165 -15.25 -25.31 -24.54
CA ILE A 165 -16.55 -24.95 -25.15
C ILE A 165 -16.59 -25.27 -26.67
N TYR A 166 -15.43 -25.55 -27.30
CA TYR A 166 -15.36 -25.78 -28.75
C TYR A 166 -15.36 -27.27 -29.15
N LEU A 167 -15.59 -28.21 -28.25
CA LEU A 167 -15.56 -29.65 -28.56
C LEU A 167 -16.93 -30.34 -28.63
N ASP A 168 -18.05 -29.63 -28.52
CA ASP A 168 -19.40 -30.21 -28.55
C ASP A 168 -20.26 -29.84 -29.76
N PHE A 169 -19.65 -29.61 -30.92
CA PHE A 169 -20.38 -29.49 -32.18
C PHE A 169 -19.98 -30.59 -33.19
N ASN A 170 -20.11 -31.85 -32.80
CA ASN A 170 -20.22 -32.98 -33.73
C ASN A 170 -20.90 -34.16 -33.03
N ASN A 171 -22.23 -34.13 -33.04
CA ASN A 171 -23.12 -35.29 -33.12
C ASN A 171 -24.47 -34.86 -33.65
#